data_453da7fbe4e6aae6349aae9bd7fce44b
#
_entry.id   453da7fbe4e6aae6349aae9bd7fce44b
#
_cell.length_a   1.000
_cell.length_b   1.000
_cell.length_c   1.000
_cell.angle_alpha   90.00
_cell.angle_beta   90.00
_cell.angle_gamma   90.00
#
_symmetry.space_group_name_H-M   'P 1'
#
loop_
_entity.id
_entity.type
_entity.pdbx_description
1 polymer ?
#
loop_
_entity_poly.entity_id
_entity_poly.type
_entity_poly.pdbx_seq_one_letter_code
_entity_poly.pdbx_strand_id
1 'polypeptide(L)'
;FEEQIMMEADRLRNPSYYPEGSDYLAEYIRNHKLAEYLELIKESKKICTIPVIASINCYTDAEWVDFAKQIEEAGADALEINILALQSDIQYKYGSFEQRHIDILSHIKKTIRIPVIMKLGSNFTNPVALIDQLYANGAAAVVLFNRFYQPDIDVEKMEHTSGDVFSNASDLSTTLRWIGISSSLVSKIDYAASGGIHKPDGI
;
A
#
# COMPACT_ATOMS: atom_id res chain seq x y z
N PHE A 1 0.68 -4.13 -7.63
CA PHE A 1 -0.28 -4.89 -8.44
C PHE A 1 -0.92 -4.02 -9.54
N GLU A 2 -1.60 -2.93 -9.22
CA GLU A 2 -2.19 -2.01 -10.21
C GLU A 2 -1.16 -1.28 -11.06
N GLU A 3 -0.02 -0.87 -10.48
CA GLU A 3 1.08 -0.29 -11.28
C GLU A 3 1.56 -1.25 -12.36
N GLN A 4 1.65 -2.55 -12.06
CA GLN A 4 2.01 -3.55 -13.07
C GLN A 4 0.94 -3.69 -14.14
N ILE A 5 -0.34 -3.65 -13.77
CA ILE A 5 -1.45 -3.68 -14.73
C ILE A 5 -1.41 -2.45 -15.63
N MET A 6 -1.21 -1.26 -15.05
CA MET A 6 -1.13 -0.01 -15.80
C MET A 6 0.09 0.02 -16.73
N MET A 7 1.25 -0.42 -16.26
CA MET A 7 2.46 -0.52 -17.09
C MET A 7 2.29 -1.53 -18.23
N GLU A 8 1.64 -2.65 -17.99
CA GLU A 8 1.39 -3.67 -19.01
C GLU A 8 0.31 -3.20 -20.01
N ALA A 9 -0.74 -2.54 -19.54
CA ALA A 9 -1.73 -1.90 -20.41
C ALA A 9 -1.13 -0.78 -21.27
N ASP A 10 -0.24 0.05 -20.71
CA ASP A 10 0.47 1.09 -21.48
C ASP A 10 1.45 0.50 -22.52
N ARG A 11 2.12 -0.61 -22.20
CA ARG A 11 2.97 -1.33 -23.18
C ARG A 11 2.16 -1.89 -24.36
N LEU A 12 0.92 -2.27 -24.13
CA LEU A 12 0.01 -2.81 -25.14
C LEU A 12 -0.79 -1.73 -25.87
N ARG A 13 -0.74 -0.49 -25.39
CA ARG A 13 -1.35 0.68 -26.02
C ARG A 13 -0.62 1.01 -27.32
N ASN A 14 -1.10 0.43 -28.40
CA ASN A 14 -0.71 0.91 -29.72
C ASN A 14 -1.60 2.13 -30.08
N PRO A 15 -1.04 3.37 -30.23
CA PRO A 15 -1.85 4.59 -30.39
C PRO A 15 -2.73 4.61 -31.63
N SER A 16 -2.66 3.61 -32.49
CA SER A 16 -3.28 3.62 -33.83
C SER A 16 -4.55 2.81 -33.98
N TYR A 17 -5.00 2.04 -32.98
CA TYR A 17 -6.14 1.14 -33.16
C TYR A 17 -7.03 1.02 -31.92
N TYR A 18 -8.24 1.58 -31.99
CA TYR A 18 -9.43 1.39 -31.14
C TYR A 18 -9.32 1.72 -29.64
N PRO A 19 -9.89 2.84 -29.18
CA PRO A 19 -10.02 3.18 -27.73
C PRO A 19 -10.79 2.11 -26.93
N GLU A 20 -11.84 1.55 -27.52
CA GLU A 20 -12.68 0.52 -26.88
C GLU A 20 -11.93 -0.81 -26.61
N GLY A 21 -10.97 -1.15 -27.48
CA GLY A 21 -10.12 -2.33 -27.27
C GLY A 21 -9.12 -2.18 -26.11
N SER A 22 -8.74 -0.97 -25.78
CA SER A 22 -7.82 -0.64 -24.69
C SER A 22 -8.44 -0.90 -23.32
N ASP A 23 -9.70 -0.50 -23.13
CA ASP A 23 -10.41 -0.66 -21.86
C ASP A 23 -10.73 -2.13 -21.59
N TYR A 24 -11.16 -2.87 -22.61
CA TYR A 24 -11.38 -4.32 -22.51
C TYR A 24 -10.09 -5.09 -22.17
N LEU A 25 -8.98 -4.70 -22.78
CA LEU A 25 -7.68 -5.34 -22.53
C LEU A 25 -7.17 -5.02 -21.11
N ALA A 26 -7.35 -3.79 -20.64
CA ALA A 26 -6.99 -3.40 -19.27
C ALA A 26 -7.82 -4.19 -18.22
N GLU A 27 -9.12 -4.36 -18.47
CA GLU A 27 -9.98 -5.14 -17.59
C GLU A 27 -9.61 -6.63 -17.61
N TYR A 28 -9.32 -7.19 -18.78
CA TYR A 28 -8.87 -8.58 -18.91
C TYR A 28 -7.56 -8.83 -18.16
N ILE A 29 -6.56 -7.94 -18.32
CA ILE A 29 -5.27 -8.03 -17.63
C ILE A 29 -5.48 -7.92 -16.11
N ARG A 30 -6.31 -6.99 -15.66
CA ARG A 30 -6.65 -6.82 -14.24
C ARG A 30 -7.24 -8.11 -13.65
N ASN A 31 -8.25 -8.68 -14.29
CA ASN A 31 -8.91 -9.89 -13.83
C ASN A 31 -7.96 -11.09 -13.81
N HIS A 32 -7.09 -11.19 -14.80
CA HIS A 32 -6.09 -12.26 -14.87
C HIS A 32 -5.05 -12.12 -13.73
N LYS A 33 -4.51 -10.93 -13.52
CA LYS A 33 -3.54 -10.66 -12.43
C LYS A 33 -4.15 -10.84 -11.05
N LEU A 34 -5.40 -10.47 -10.86
CA LEU A 34 -6.11 -10.72 -9.61
C LEU A 34 -6.26 -12.23 -9.37
N ALA A 35 -6.65 -12.99 -10.39
CA ALA A 35 -6.79 -14.45 -10.28
C ALA A 35 -5.44 -15.12 -9.92
N GLU A 36 -4.35 -14.72 -10.56
CA GLU A 36 -2.99 -15.20 -10.22
C GLU A 36 -2.63 -14.88 -8.76
N TYR A 37 -2.94 -13.66 -8.29
CA TYR A 37 -2.65 -13.26 -6.91
C TYR A 37 -3.47 -14.04 -5.89
N LEU A 38 -4.76 -14.26 -6.15
CA LEU A 38 -5.62 -15.07 -5.29
C LEU A 38 -5.17 -16.52 -5.23
N GLU A 39 -4.72 -17.08 -6.37
CA GLU A 39 -4.16 -18.42 -6.39
C GLU A 39 -2.85 -18.52 -5.62
N LEU A 40 -1.97 -17.52 -5.72
CA LEU A 40 -0.74 -17.43 -4.92
C LEU A 40 -1.06 -17.46 -3.42
N ILE A 41 -2.08 -16.73 -2.96
CA ILE A 41 -2.52 -16.76 -1.55
C ILE A 41 -2.94 -18.18 -1.16
N LYS A 42 -3.80 -18.82 -1.96
CA LYS A 42 -4.28 -20.19 -1.69
C LYS A 42 -3.15 -21.21 -1.63
N GLU A 43 -2.23 -21.16 -2.59
CA GLU A 43 -1.06 -22.06 -2.60
C GLU A 43 -0.13 -21.80 -1.41
N SER A 44 0.11 -20.53 -1.06
CA SER A 44 0.89 -20.17 0.11
C SER A 44 0.27 -20.72 1.39
N LYS A 45 -1.04 -20.64 1.54
CA LYS A 45 -1.78 -21.19 2.70
C LYS A 45 -1.70 -22.71 2.81
N LYS A 46 -1.53 -23.43 1.68
CA LYS A 46 -1.34 -24.89 1.69
C LYS A 46 0.06 -25.28 2.19
N ILE A 47 1.06 -24.47 1.92
CA ILE A 47 2.47 -24.79 2.15
C ILE A 47 2.98 -24.18 3.46
N CYS A 48 2.57 -22.93 3.76
CA CYS A 48 3.09 -22.17 4.90
C CYS A 48 2.32 -22.50 6.18
N THR A 49 3.07 -22.63 7.29
CA THR A 49 2.51 -22.74 8.65
C THR A 49 2.46 -21.40 9.40
N ILE A 50 3.08 -20.36 8.79
CA ILE A 50 3.06 -18.98 9.30
C ILE A 50 1.87 -18.22 8.70
N PRO A 51 1.42 -17.11 9.35
CA PRO A 51 0.38 -16.28 8.78
C PRO A 51 0.76 -15.72 7.40
N VAL A 52 -0.20 -15.74 6.47
CA VAL A 52 -0.07 -15.15 5.13
C VAL A 52 -0.82 -13.83 5.12
N ILE A 53 -0.09 -12.72 4.99
CA ILE A 53 -0.62 -11.36 4.93
C ILE A 53 -0.64 -10.93 3.47
N ALA A 54 -1.82 -10.70 2.93
CA ALA A 54 -1.97 -10.16 1.58
C ALA A 54 -1.81 -8.64 1.60
N SER A 55 -1.08 -8.07 0.64
CA SER A 55 -0.89 -6.63 0.54
C SER A 55 -1.44 -6.11 -0.78
N ILE A 56 -2.27 -5.08 -0.71
CA ILE A 56 -2.89 -4.47 -1.88
C ILE A 56 -2.71 -2.96 -1.90
N ASN A 57 -2.73 -2.41 -3.12
CA ASN A 57 -2.80 -1.00 -3.43
C ASN A 57 -3.86 -0.81 -4.53
N CYS A 58 -4.86 0.03 -4.32
CA CYS A 58 -5.95 0.29 -5.26
C CYS A 58 -6.14 1.79 -5.49
N TYR A 59 -6.74 2.15 -6.62
CA TYR A 59 -6.98 3.55 -6.97
C TYR A 59 -8.37 4.03 -6.60
N THR A 60 -9.39 3.15 -6.71
CA THR A 60 -10.78 3.51 -6.46
C THR A 60 -11.33 2.87 -5.19
N ASP A 61 -12.29 3.53 -4.55
CA ASP A 61 -12.90 3.04 -3.29
C ASP A 61 -13.66 1.72 -3.49
N ALA A 62 -14.28 1.51 -4.65
CA ALA A 62 -14.99 0.28 -4.96
C ALA A 62 -14.05 -0.93 -5.08
N GLU A 63 -12.88 -0.75 -5.68
CA GLU A 63 -11.87 -1.81 -5.84
C GLU A 63 -11.33 -2.29 -4.50
N TRP A 64 -11.11 -1.38 -3.54
CA TRP A 64 -10.65 -1.74 -2.21
C TRP A 64 -11.55 -2.78 -1.54
N VAL A 65 -12.85 -2.57 -1.61
CA VAL A 65 -13.84 -3.44 -0.95
C VAL A 65 -13.94 -4.79 -1.65
N ASP A 66 -13.99 -4.80 -2.98
CA ASP A 66 -14.12 -6.04 -3.75
C ASP A 66 -12.87 -6.93 -3.63
N PHE A 67 -11.68 -6.35 -3.73
CA PHE A 67 -10.43 -7.09 -3.57
C PHE A 67 -10.24 -7.61 -2.14
N ALA A 68 -10.60 -6.81 -1.13
CA ALA A 68 -10.52 -7.23 0.26
C ALA A 68 -11.35 -8.49 0.53
N LYS A 69 -12.58 -8.55 -0.02
CA LYS A 69 -13.46 -9.70 0.12
C LYS A 69 -12.89 -10.96 -0.55
N GLN A 70 -12.41 -10.84 -1.79
CA GLN A 70 -11.83 -11.95 -2.53
C GLN A 70 -10.56 -12.49 -1.86
N ILE A 71 -9.74 -11.61 -1.26
CA ILE A 71 -8.54 -11.99 -0.51
C ILE A 71 -8.89 -12.75 0.77
N GLU A 72 -9.91 -12.31 1.52
CA GLU A 72 -10.42 -13.05 2.67
C GLU A 72 -10.93 -14.43 2.26
N GLU A 73 -11.71 -14.51 1.17
CA GLU A 73 -12.21 -15.77 0.62
C GLU A 73 -11.09 -16.71 0.12
N ALA A 74 -9.97 -16.15 -0.34
CA ALA A 74 -8.78 -16.92 -0.70
C ALA A 74 -8.01 -17.48 0.50
N GLY A 75 -8.34 -17.03 1.72
CA GLY A 75 -7.81 -17.57 2.98
C GLY A 75 -6.62 -16.82 3.56
N ALA A 76 -6.38 -15.57 3.18
CA ALA A 76 -5.38 -14.73 3.83
C ALA A 76 -5.69 -14.55 5.33
N ASP A 77 -4.66 -14.52 6.16
CA ASP A 77 -4.81 -14.34 7.62
C ASP A 77 -4.97 -12.88 8.01
N ALA A 78 -4.47 -11.95 7.19
CA ALA A 78 -4.64 -10.51 7.34
C ALA A 78 -4.54 -9.81 5.99
N LEU A 79 -5.03 -8.58 5.93
CA LEU A 79 -4.95 -7.70 4.78
C LEU A 79 -4.12 -6.46 5.11
N GLU A 80 -3.03 -6.24 4.37
CA GLU A 80 -2.29 -4.97 4.40
C GLU A 80 -2.84 -4.05 3.30
N ILE A 81 -3.22 -2.84 3.68
CA ILE A 81 -3.68 -1.77 2.80
C ILE A 81 -2.57 -0.74 2.65
N ASN A 82 -2.13 -0.55 1.43
CA ASN A 82 -1.07 0.36 1.07
C ASN A 82 -1.63 1.52 0.22
N ILE A 83 -1.96 2.64 0.87
CA ILE A 83 -2.43 3.84 0.18
C ILE A 83 -1.24 4.74 -0.07
N LEU A 84 -0.80 4.78 -1.32
CA LEU A 84 0.37 5.54 -1.73
C LEU A 84 -0.03 6.60 -2.75
N ALA A 85 0.25 7.87 -2.43
CA ALA A 85 0.05 8.97 -3.36
C ALA A 85 0.97 10.15 -3.04
N LEU A 86 1.52 10.76 -4.06
CA LEU A 86 2.20 12.05 -3.95
C LEU A 86 1.15 13.15 -4.00
N GLN A 87 1.02 13.89 -2.90
CA GLN A 87 0.08 15.00 -2.81
C GLN A 87 0.71 16.26 -3.41
N SER A 88 0.48 16.48 -4.70
CA SER A 88 1.02 17.61 -5.46
C SER A 88 -0.07 18.49 -6.11
N ASP A 89 -1.33 18.29 -5.75
CA ASP A 89 -2.44 19.09 -6.27
C ASP A 89 -2.47 20.46 -5.57
N ILE A 90 -2.46 21.54 -6.36
CA ILE A 90 -2.56 22.91 -5.86
C ILE A 90 -3.91 23.18 -5.16
N GLN A 91 -4.95 22.42 -5.50
CA GLN A 91 -6.28 22.50 -4.88
C GLN A 91 -6.44 21.53 -3.70
N TYR A 92 -5.35 20.98 -3.20
CA TYR A 92 -5.36 20.03 -2.08
C TYR A 92 -6.11 20.58 -0.87
N LYS A 93 -7.07 19.82 -0.38
CA LYS A 93 -7.79 20.14 0.84
C LYS A 93 -7.06 19.52 2.03
N TYR A 94 -6.61 20.36 2.94
CA TYR A 94 -5.90 19.90 4.15
C TYR A 94 -6.66 18.83 4.92
N GLY A 95 -5.98 17.73 5.25
CA GLY A 95 -6.54 16.58 5.94
C GLY A 95 -7.32 15.60 5.06
N SER A 96 -7.50 15.89 3.77
CA SER A 96 -8.24 14.98 2.89
C SER A 96 -7.52 13.66 2.64
N PHE A 97 -6.20 13.64 2.69
CA PHE A 97 -5.42 12.43 2.49
C PHE A 97 -5.48 11.52 3.72
N GLU A 98 -5.38 12.09 4.91
CA GLU A 98 -5.61 11.38 6.17
C GLU A 98 -7.03 10.83 6.25
N GLN A 99 -8.03 11.64 5.91
CA GLN A 99 -9.43 11.22 5.90
C GLN A 99 -9.67 10.07 4.93
N ARG A 100 -9.06 10.09 3.75
CA ARG A 100 -9.15 8.98 2.79
C ARG A 100 -8.69 7.65 3.38
N HIS A 101 -7.62 7.63 4.18
CA HIS A 101 -7.15 6.42 4.85
C HIS A 101 -8.19 5.88 5.83
N ILE A 102 -8.82 6.78 6.59
CA ILE A 102 -9.87 6.42 7.56
C ILE A 102 -11.12 5.89 6.85
N ASP A 103 -11.53 6.54 5.77
CA ASP A 103 -12.73 6.15 5.01
C ASP A 103 -12.56 4.78 4.35
N ILE A 104 -11.42 4.53 3.70
CA ILE A 104 -11.09 3.23 3.08
C ILE A 104 -11.09 2.14 4.15
N LEU A 105 -10.38 2.35 5.27
CA LEU A 105 -10.37 1.39 6.38
C LEU A 105 -11.78 1.09 6.87
N SER A 106 -12.59 2.11 7.10
CA SER A 106 -13.97 1.98 7.60
C SER A 106 -14.85 1.19 6.63
N HIS A 107 -14.71 1.39 5.33
CA HIS A 107 -15.45 0.63 4.32
C HIS A 107 -15.03 -0.84 4.30
N ILE A 108 -13.73 -1.11 4.32
CA ILE A 108 -13.19 -2.48 4.32
C ILE A 108 -13.60 -3.23 5.59
N LYS A 109 -13.51 -2.60 6.76
CA LYS A 109 -13.90 -3.22 8.04
C LYS A 109 -15.37 -3.60 8.14
N LYS A 110 -16.24 -3.01 7.34
CA LYS A 110 -17.65 -3.43 7.22
C LYS A 110 -17.82 -4.70 6.38
N THR A 111 -16.84 -5.02 5.54
CA THR A 111 -16.94 -6.08 4.53
C THR A 111 -16.20 -7.34 4.94
N ILE A 112 -15.01 -7.23 5.55
CA ILE A 112 -14.17 -8.36 5.94
C ILE A 112 -14.00 -8.46 7.47
N ARG A 113 -13.63 -9.67 7.93
CA ARG A 113 -13.42 -9.98 9.35
C ARG A 113 -11.96 -10.16 9.71
N ILE A 114 -11.10 -10.50 8.75
CA ILE A 114 -9.67 -10.64 8.99
C ILE A 114 -9.06 -9.32 9.45
N PRO A 115 -7.95 -9.35 10.22
CA PRO A 115 -7.23 -8.16 10.64
C PRO A 115 -6.83 -7.29 9.45
N VAL A 116 -6.98 -5.97 9.59
CA VAL A 116 -6.54 -4.98 8.59
C VAL A 116 -5.35 -4.22 9.11
N ILE A 117 -4.29 -4.18 8.33
CA ILE A 117 -3.02 -3.52 8.59
C ILE A 117 -2.93 -2.32 7.66
N MET A 118 -2.59 -1.15 8.20
CA MET A 118 -2.45 0.07 7.39
C MET A 118 -0.97 0.41 7.18
N LYS A 119 -0.50 0.33 5.94
CA LYS A 119 0.87 0.73 5.60
C LYS A 119 0.91 2.18 5.15
N LEU A 120 1.63 2.98 5.91
CA LEU A 120 1.63 4.43 5.77
C LEU A 120 2.86 4.94 5.01
N GLY A 121 2.68 5.99 4.23
CA GLY A 121 3.79 6.79 3.72
C GLY A 121 4.43 7.64 4.81
N SER A 122 5.61 8.18 4.56
CA SER A 122 6.32 9.06 5.52
C SER A 122 5.95 10.55 5.38
N ASN A 123 4.99 10.87 4.51
CA ASN A 123 4.63 12.23 4.12
C ASN A 123 3.44 12.83 4.89
N PHE A 124 3.13 12.31 6.06
CA PHE A 124 2.12 12.87 6.96
C PHE A 124 2.70 13.92 7.89
N THR A 125 1.95 14.99 8.12
CA THR A 125 2.32 16.04 9.06
C THR A 125 2.33 15.55 10.51
N ASN A 126 1.34 14.71 10.86
CA ASN A 126 1.21 14.10 12.19
C ASN A 126 0.81 12.62 12.07
N PRO A 127 1.78 11.70 11.89
CA PRO A 127 1.49 10.27 11.82
C PRO A 127 0.80 9.73 13.07
N VAL A 128 1.12 10.25 14.26
CA VAL A 128 0.56 9.76 15.53
C VAL A 128 -0.96 9.97 15.58
N ALA A 129 -1.41 11.18 15.20
CA ALA A 129 -2.84 11.47 15.17
C ALA A 129 -3.58 10.60 14.15
N LEU A 130 -2.97 10.34 12.99
CA LEU A 130 -3.55 9.43 12.00
C LEU A 130 -3.62 8.00 12.55
N ILE A 131 -2.56 7.49 13.19
CA ILE A 131 -2.52 6.14 13.78
C ILE A 131 -3.60 5.99 14.86
N ASP A 132 -3.82 6.99 15.70
CA ASP A 132 -4.88 6.99 16.71
C ASP A 132 -6.27 6.88 16.04
N GLN A 133 -6.51 7.64 14.99
CA GLN A 133 -7.75 7.55 14.23
C GLN A 133 -7.92 6.20 13.51
N LEU A 134 -6.84 5.63 12.96
CA LEU A 134 -6.88 4.31 12.34
C LEU A 134 -7.18 3.23 13.37
N TYR A 135 -6.56 3.28 14.56
CA TYR A 135 -6.90 2.40 15.67
C TYR A 135 -8.37 2.51 16.06
N ALA A 136 -8.88 3.73 16.25
CA ALA A 136 -10.28 3.98 16.59
C ALA A 136 -11.27 3.43 15.54
N ASN A 137 -10.85 3.33 14.28
CA ASN A 137 -11.63 2.78 13.17
C ASN A 137 -11.34 1.29 12.88
N GLY A 138 -10.59 0.61 13.74
CA GLY A 138 -10.45 -0.84 13.74
C GLY A 138 -9.25 -1.39 12.96
N ALA A 139 -8.22 -0.59 12.71
CA ALA A 139 -6.93 -1.10 12.26
C ALA A 139 -6.31 -1.99 13.35
N ALA A 140 -5.80 -3.15 12.96
CA ALA A 140 -5.11 -4.07 13.86
C ALA A 140 -3.64 -3.68 14.04
N ALA A 141 -3.01 -3.19 12.98
CA ALA A 141 -1.61 -2.79 12.98
C ALA A 141 -1.34 -1.65 11.98
N VAL A 142 -0.19 -1.01 12.15
CA VAL A 142 0.37 -0.07 11.16
C VAL A 142 1.78 -0.49 10.77
N VAL A 143 2.12 -0.29 9.49
CA VAL A 143 3.48 -0.48 8.98
C VAL A 143 4.08 0.89 8.67
N LEU A 144 5.22 1.19 9.27
CA LEU A 144 5.97 2.43 9.11
C LEU A 144 7.35 2.12 8.51
N PHE A 145 7.72 2.64 7.37
CA PHE A 145 6.92 3.36 6.38
C PHE A 145 7.00 2.68 5.05
N ASN A 146 5.97 2.87 4.21
CA ASN A 146 6.12 2.53 2.82
C ASN A 146 7.19 3.39 2.18
N ARG A 147 8.03 2.77 1.38
CA ARG A 147 8.97 3.51 0.56
C ARG A 147 8.29 3.95 -0.73
N PHE A 148 8.15 5.25 -0.88
CA PHE A 148 7.72 5.84 -2.12
C PHE A 148 8.87 5.78 -3.14
N TYR A 149 8.62 5.26 -4.34
CA TYR A 149 9.51 5.43 -5.46
C TYR A 149 9.48 6.90 -5.87
N GLN A 150 10.50 7.65 -5.46
CA GLN A 150 10.53 9.08 -5.72
C GLN A 150 11.16 9.34 -7.08
N PRO A 151 10.49 10.13 -7.95
CA PRO A 151 11.18 10.74 -9.08
C PRO A 151 12.30 11.63 -8.54
N ASP A 152 13.45 11.59 -9.19
CA ASP A 152 14.61 12.37 -8.84
C ASP A 152 15.00 13.26 -10.02
N ILE A 153 15.97 14.15 -9.82
CA ILE A 153 16.47 15.07 -10.84
C ILE A 153 17.98 14.86 -10.97
N ASP A 154 18.43 14.48 -12.17
CA ASP A 154 19.83 14.54 -12.53
C ASP A 154 20.22 16.01 -12.71
N VAL A 155 20.95 16.54 -11.74
CA VAL A 155 21.31 17.97 -11.71
C VAL A 155 22.33 18.36 -12.78
N GLU A 156 23.10 17.40 -13.29
CA GLU A 156 24.07 17.64 -14.38
C GLU A 156 23.38 17.70 -15.73
N LYS A 157 22.40 16.82 -15.96
CA LYS A 157 21.66 16.75 -17.21
C LYS A 157 20.40 17.61 -17.23
N MET A 158 19.96 18.11 -16.06
CA MET A 158 18.69 18.83 -15.88
C MET A 158 17.47 18.03 -16.38
N GLU A 159 17.48 16.71 -16.15
CA GLU A 159 16.45 15.78 -16.59
C GLU A 159 15.86 15.02 -15.40
N HIS A 160 14.62 14.56 -15.57
CA HIS A 160 14.02 13.64 -14.60
C HIS A 160 14.72 12.29 -14.66
N THR A 161 15.03 11.76 -13.50
CA THR A 161 15.59 10.42 -13.32
C THR A 161 14.83 9.66 -12.23
N SER A 162 15.15 8.41 -12.10
CA SER A 162 14.62 7.56 -11.04
C SER A 162 15.50 7.61 -9.82
N GLY A 163 14.93 7.81 -8.64
CA GLY A 163 15.64 7.59 -7.39
C GLY A 163 16.00 6.13 -7.16
N ASP A 164 16.74 5.86 -6.09
CA ASP A 164 17.11 4.49 -5.72
C ASP A 164 15.88 3.62 -5.45
N VAL A 165 15.82 2.47 -6.10
CA VAL A 165 14.72 1.50 -5.91
C VAL A 165 14.79 0.85 -4.53
N PHE A 166 16.00 0.58 -4.02
CA PHE A 166 16.19 -0.08 -2.73
C PHE A 166 16.39 0.92 -1.59
N SER A 167 15.92 0.54 -0.40
CA SER A 167 16.20 1.29 0.82
C SER A 167 17.67 1.21 1.17
N ASN A 168 18.17 2.21 1.88
CA ASN A 168 19.48 2.18 2.50
C ASN A 168 19.36 2.12 4.04
N ALA A 169 20.45 1.79 4.72
CA ALA A 169 20.42 1.60 6.18
C ALA A 169 20.05 2.87 6.96
N SER A 170 20.23 4.06 6.39
CA SER A 170 19.85 5.33 7.04
C SER A 170 18.33 5.53 7.12
N ASP A 171 17.56 4.87 6.25
CA ASP A 171 16.09 4.97 6.25
C ASP A 171 15.48 4.44 7.56
N LEU A 172 16.14 3.45 8.18
CA LEU A 172 15.71 2.86 9.45
C LEU A 172 15.60 3.90 10.58
N SER A 173 16.46 4.90 10.62
CA SER A 173 16.44 5.93 11.66
C SER A 173 15.11 6.68 11.75
N THR A 174 14.52 6.99 10.60
CA THR A 174 13.20 7.64 10.53
C THR A 174 12.09 6.70 11.00
N THR A 175 12.12 5.46 10.56
CA THR A 175 11.15 4.43 10.95
C THR A 175 11.17 4.19 12.47
N LEU A 176 12.34 3.95 13.05
CA LEU A 176 12.50 3.70 14.49
C LEU A 176 12.03 4.88 15.33
N ARG A 177 12.37 6.12 14.92
CA ARG A 177 11.91 7.34 15.61
C ARG A 177 10.39 7.39 15.69
N TRP A 178 9.71 7.18 14.59
CA TRP A 178 8.26 7.27 14.56
C TRP A 178 7.57 6.08 15.24
N ILE A 179 8.14 4.88 15.18
CA ILE A 179 7.66 3.74 15.96
C ILE A 179 7.79 4.05 17.46
N GLY A 180 8.94 4.53 17.91
CA GLY A 180 9.17 4.87 19.32
C GLY A 180 8.20 5.94 19.84
N ILE A 181 7.98 7.01 19.06
CA ILE A 181 7.03 8.07 19.42
C ILE A 181 5.59 7.54 19.42
N SER A 182 5.18 6.86 18.33
CA SER A 182 3.80 6.45 18.14
C SER A 182 3.39 5.35 19.11
N SER A 183 4.24 4.35 19.34
CA SER A 183 3.93 3.23 20.24
C SER A 183 3.80 3.64 21.71
N SER A 184 4.49 4.71 22.12
CA SER A 184 4.34 5.27 23.47
C SER A 184 3.01 5.99 23.65
N LEU A 185 2.44 6.58 22.61
CA LEU A 185 1.22 7.38 22.66
C LEU A 185 -0.03 6.58 22.26
N VAL A 186 0.09 5.67 21.30
CA VAL A 186 -0.98 4.78 20.83
C VAL A 186 -0.55 3.33 21.02
N SER A 187 -0.57 2.86 22.26
CA SER A 187 -0.01 1.56 22.67
C SER A 187 -0.89 0.34 22.40
N LYS A 188 -2.11 0.54 21.91
CA LYS A 188 -3.10 -0.53 21.71
C LYS A 188 -3.19 -1.05 20.28
N ILE A 189 -2.33 -0.58 19.39
CA ILE A 189 -2.21 -1.03 18.01
C ILE A 189 -0.82 -1.64 17.80
N ASP A 190 -0.71 -2.65 16.96
CA ASP A 190 0.58 -3.27 16.64
C ASP A 190 1.36 -2.44 15.62
N TYR A 191 2.70 -2.52 15.69
CA TYR A 191 3.60 -1.77 14.82
C TYR A 191 4.56 -2.70 14.10
N ALA A 192 4.77 -2.45 12.81
CA ALA A 192 5.82 -3.09 12.02
C ALA A 192 6.73 -2.04 11.38
N ALA A 193 8.03 -2.30 11.42
CA ALA A 193 9.03 -1.49 10.72
C ALA A 193 9.18 -1.95 9.27
N SER A 194 9.28 -1.00 8.34
CA SER A 194 9.56 -1.28 6.93
C SER A 194 10.58 -0.29 6.39
N GLY A 195 11.57 -0.81 5.66
CA GLY A 195 12.66 -0.04 5.06
C GLY A 195 13.89 0.11 5.96
N GLY A 196 15.08 0.03 5.34
CA GLY A 196 16.36 0.22 6.01
C GLY A 196 16.86 -0.94 6.87
N ILE A 197 16.13 -2.04 6.97
CA ILE A 197 16.50 -3.22 7.75
C ILE A 197 17.29 -4.17 6.85
N HIS A 198 18.62 -4.03 6.84
CA HIS A 198 19.51 -4.81 5.98
C HIS A 198 20.36 -5.84 6.74
N LYS A 199 20.36 -5.78 8.07
CA LYS A 199 21.14 -6.66 8.94
C LYS A 199 20.31 -7.07 10.16
N PRO A 200 20.64 -8.23 10.80
CA PRO A 200 19.96 -8.66 12.02
C PRO A 200 20.03 -7.64 13.17
N ASP A 201 21.10 -6.84 13.23
CA ASP A 201 21.29 -5.81 14.26
C ASP A 201 20.28 -4.65 14.15
N GLY A 202 19.46 -4.61 13.10
CA GLY A 202 18.37 -3.66 12.91
C GLY A 202 17.01 -4.13 13.42
N ILE A 203 16.97 -5.30 14.06
CA ILE A 203 15.77 -5.93 14.63
C ILE A 203 15.82 -5.84 16.20
#